data_c89993d4612d20ee0a1e445c23ef98d3
#
_entry.id   c89993d4612d20ee0a1e445c23ef98d3
#
_cell.length_a   1.000
_cell.length_b   1.000
_cell.length_c   1.000
_cell.angle_alpha   90.00
_cell.angle_beta   90.00
_cell.angle_gamma   90.00
#
_symmetry.space_group_name_H-M   'P 1'
#
loop_
_entity.id
_entity.type
_entity.pdbx_description
1 polymer ?
#
loop_
_entity_poly.entity_id
_entity_poly.type
_entity_poly.pdbx_seq_one_letter_code
_entity_poly.pdbx_strand_id
1 'polypeptide(L)'
;SGEAVLLFLCGLTAVREVLILLSVLAGRSGEKMHYVVQKDRRTALGIAAAAAGLAAAGVSEGVSAPEVRRHTAEIENLPPALEGFEFVQLSDLHASALLTEPWSRAVVERVNALRPKLILITGDFVDGTVERRERDVAPFADLRAEYGVWGCEGNHEHYGDYEAWMRKIEALGIRVLRNAHTVLEVKNPEGKSAQLCLAGLCDPMAARFGREMPNLEKTFAGA
;
A
#
# COMPACT_ATOMS: atom_id res chain seq x y z
N SER A 1 6.83 -7.58 -10.60
CA SER A 1 7.52 -8.66 -9.90
C SER A 1 8.39 -9.46 -10.88
N GLY A 2 9.50 -10.04 -10.38
CA GLY A 2 10.41 -10.84 -11.23
C GLY A 2 9.73 -12.00 -11.93
N GLU A 3 8.68 -12.57 -11.36
CA GLU A 3 7.90 -13.66 -11.94
C GLU A 3 7.14 -13.25 -13.22
N ALA A 4 6.55 -12.05 -13.24
CA ALA A 4 5.86 -11.55 -14.43
C ALA A 4 6.84 -11.34 -15.60
N VAL A 5 8.05 -10.84 -15.32
CA VAL A 5 9.12 -10.70 -16.33
C VAL A 5 9.57 -12.07 -16.80
N LEU A 6 9.73 -13.04 -15.91
CA LEU A 6 10.15 -14.40 -16.25
C LEU A 6 9.09 -15.11 -17.13
N LEU A 7 7.81 -15.04 -16.77
CA LEU A 7 6.70 -15.59 -17.55
C LEU A 7 6.61 -14.96 -18.94
N PHE A 8 6.81 -13.65 -19.04
CA PHE A 8 6.81 -12.94 -20.32
C PHE A 8 8.01 -13.35 -21.19
N LEU A 9 9.20 -13.46 -20.61
CA LEU A 9 10.39 -13.94 -21.32
C LEU A 9 10.25 -15.39 -21.78
N CYS A 10 9.64 -16.28 -20.97
CA CYS A 10 9.32 -17.66 -21.34
C CYS A 10 8.32 -17.71 -22.51
N GLY A 11 7.27 -16.87 -22.46
CA GLY A 11 6.31 -16.77 -23.56
C GLY A 11 6.96 -16.32 -24.87
N LEU A 12 7.87 -15.33 -24.82
CA LEU A 12 8.59 -14.84 -25.99
C LEU A 12 9.56 -15.87 -26.56
N THR A 13 10.23 -16.66 -25.71
CA THR A 13 11.11 -17.75 -26.18
C THR A 13 10.31 -18.84 -26.86
N ALA A 14 9.14 -19.21 -26.33
CA ALA A 14 8.25 -20.20 -26.94
C ALA A 14 7.74 -19.73 -28.33
N VAL A 15 7.31 -18.48 -28.47
CA VAL A 15 6.92 -17.91 -29.77
C VAL A 15 8.08 -17.93 -30.76
N ARG A 16 9.30 -17.58 -30.30
CA ARG A 16 10.51 -17.65 -31.13
C ARG A 16 10.78 -19.09 -31.64
N GLU A 17 10.72 -20.09 -30.78
CA GLU A 17 10.97 -21.49 -31.16
C GLU A 17 9.93 -21.99 -32.21
N VAL A 18 8.66 -21.62 -32.03
CA VAL A 18 7.60 -21.91 -33.00
C VAL A 18 7.88 -21.26 -34.34
N LEU A 19 8.30 -20.00 -34.39
CA LEU A 19 8.64 -19.29 -35.63
C LEU A 19 9.84 -19.91 -36.33
N ILE A 20 10.88 -20.34 -35.58
CA ILE A 20 12.03 -21.06 -36.12
C ILE A 20 11.58 -22.39 -36.72
N LEU A 21 10.76 -23.17 -36.02
CA LEU A 21 10.22 -24.44 -36.48
C LEU A 21 9.41 -24.28 -37.79
N LEU A 22 8.53 -23.30 -37.83
CA LEU A 22 7.74 -22.96 -39.02
C LEU A 22 8.64 -22.57 -40.22
N SER A 23 9.75 -21.85 -39.96
CA SER A 23 10.70 -21.48 -41.01
C SER A 23 11.48 -22.68 -41.57
N VAL A 24 11.79 -23.65 -40.73
CA VAL A 24 12.42 -24.92 -41.14
C VAL A 24 11.45 -25.76 -41.97
N LEU A 25 10.21 -25.91 -41.52
CA LEU A 25 9.16 -26.65 -42.21
C LEU A 25 8.80 -26.02 -43.57
N ALA A 26 9.00 -24.71 -43.72
CA ALA A 26 8.79 -24.02 -44.99
C ALA A 26 9.93 -24.19 -46.00
N GLY A 27 10.93 -25.06 -45.76
CA GLY A 27 11.99 -25.44 -46.73
C GLY A 27 12.94 -24.32 -47.12
N ARG A 28 13.18 -23.32 -46.29
CA ARG A 28 14.11 -22.21 -46.56
C ARG A 28 15.58 -22.65 -46.51
N SER A 29 16.36 -22.34 -47.55
CA SER A 29 17.77 -22.70 -47.67
C SER A 29 18.68 -21.95 -46.67
N GLY A 30 19.85 -22.49 -46.34
CA GLY A 30 20.74 -22.08 -45.23
C GLY A 30 21.09 -20.58 -45.13
N GLU A 31 21.32 -19.88 -46.25
CA GLU A 31 21.61 -18.43 -46.23
C GLU A 31 20.40 -17.58 -45.79
N LYS A 32 19.21 -17.94 -46.29
CA LYS A 32 17.97 -17.29 -45.87
C LYS A 32 17.64 -17.58 -44.40
N MET A 33 18.02 -18.77 -43.91
CA MET A 33 17.88 -19.17 -42.52
C MET A 33 18.75 -18.30 -41.59
N HIS A 34 20.01 -18.03 -41.99
CA HIS A 34 20.90 -17.19 -41.19
C HIS A 34 20.37 -15.74 -41.07
N TYR A 35 19.79 -15.19 -42.15
CA TYR A 35 19.16 -13.88 -42.11
C TYR A 35 17.88 -13.85 -41.27
N VAL A 36 17.05 -14.86 -41.34
CA VAL A 36 15.82 -14.99 -40.54
C VAL A 36 16.19 -15.11 -39.05
N VAL A 37 17.14 -15.96 -38.68
CA VAL A 37 17.59 -16.12 -37.30
C VAL A 37 18.18 -14.82 -36.72
N GLN A 38 18.94 -14.05 -37.54
CA GLN A 38 19.46 -12.75 -37.09
C GLN A 38 18.35 -11.69 -36.91
N LYS A 39 17.37 -11.67 -37.82
CA LYS A 39 16.21 -10.77 -37.74
C LYS A 39 15.37 -11.11 -36.50
N ASP A 40 15.14 -12.40 -36.25
CA ASP A 40 14.37 -12.87 -35.10
C ASP A 40 15.11 -12.56 -33.77
N ARG A 41 16.44 -12.68 -33.74
CA ARG A 41 17.25 -12.27 -32.58
C ARG A 41 17.13 -10.77 -32.28
N ARG A 42 17.18 -9.91 -33.29
CA ARG A 42 17.02 -8.46 -33.12
C ARG A 42 15.62 -8.12 -32.64
N THR A 43 14.60 -8.77 -33.18
CA THR A 43 13.21 -8.61 -32.77
C THR A 43 13.03 -9.07 -31.31
N ALA A 44 13.56 -10.25 -30.95
CA ALA A 44 13.49 -10.77 -29.59
C ALA A 44 14.22 -9.85 -28.58
N LEU A 45 15.39 -9.33 -28.94
CA LEU A 45 16.11 -8.36 -28.11
C LEU A 45 15.34 -7.04 -27.96
N GLY A 46 14.71 -6.55 -29.04
CA GLY A 46 13.86 -5.35 -29.00
C GLY A 46 12.65 -5.53 -28.09
N ILE A 47 11.98 -6.68 -28.16
CA ILE A 47 10.84 -7.00 -27.30
C ILE A 47 11.30 -7.15 -25.83
N ALA A 48 12.43 -7.82 -25.59
CA ALA A 48 12.98 -7.96 -24.25
C ALA A 48 13.37 -6.60 -23.63
N ALA A 49 13.98 -5.72 -24.42
CA ALA A 49 14.31 -4.36 -23.99
C ALA A 49 13.05 -3.52 -23.69
N ALA A 50 12.02 -3.62 -24.53
CA ALA A 50 10.73 -2.96 -24.31
C ALA A 50 10.03 -3.48 -23.04
N ALA A 51 10.04 -4.80 -22.84
CA ALA A 51 9.46 -5.42 -21.63
C ALA A 51 10.23 -5.00 -20.37
N ALA A 52 11.56 -4.97 -20.40
CA ALA A 52 12.39 -4.49 -19.30
C ALA A 52 12.13 -3.00 -19.02
N GLY A 53 12.00 -2.17 -20.07
CA GLY A 53 11.66 -0.76 -19.94
C GLY A 53 10.28 -0.53 -19.29
N LEU A 54 9.27 -1.26 -19.73
CA LEU A 54 7.92 -1.21 -19.15
C LEU A 54 7.90 -1.70 -17.69
N ALA A 55 8.63 -2.79 -17.39
CA ALA A 55 8.75 -3.30 -16.04
C ALA A 55 9.46 -2.28 -15.12
N ALA A 56 10.55 -1.66 -15.59
CA ALA A 56 11.26 -0.62 -14.85
C ALA A 56 10.38 0.63 -14.61
N ALA A 57 9.60 1.06 -15.62
CA ALA A 57 8.66 2.15 -15.47
C ALA A 57 7.56 1.82 -14.46
N GLY A 58 6.96 0.63 -14.53
CA GLY A 58 5.94 0.18 -13.59
C GLY A 58 6.47 0.07 -12.15
N VAL A 59 7.69 -0.43 -11.96
CA VAL A 59 8.34 -0.46 -10.65
C VAL A 59 8.59 0.97 -10.15
N SER A 60 9.12 1.85 -11.00
CA SER A 60 9.39 3.25 -10.64
C SER A 60 8.11 3.97 -10.20
N GLU A 61 6.99 3.75 -10.88
CA GLU A 61 5.69 4.30 -10.50
C GLU A 61 5.19 3.71 -9.17
N GLY A 62 5.29 2.37 -9.02
CA GLY A 62 4.85 1.65 -7.82
C GLY A 62 5.62 2.00 -6.54
N VAL A 63 6.89 2.45 -6.66
CA VAL A 63 7.70 2.91 -5.52
C VAL A 63 7.67 4.43 -5.33
N SER A 64 6.92 5.16 -6.14
CA SER A 64 6.70 6.59 -5.95
C SER A 64 5.72 6.84 -4.80
N ALA A 65 5.89 7.95 -4.09
CA ALA A 65 4.92 8.34 -3.08
C ALA A 65 3.54 8.55 -3.73
N PRO A 66 2.45 8.02 -3.13
CA PRO A 66 1.12 8.02 -3.72
C PRO A 66 0.59 9.44 -3.93
N GLU A 67 -0.23 9.62 -4.96
CA GLU A 67 -0.92 10.88 -5.21
C GLU A 67 -2.02 11.14 -4.18
N VAL A 68 -2.23 12.42 -3.87
CA VAL A 68 -3.32 12.83 -2.99
C VAL A 68 -4.63 12.84 -3.79
N ARG A 69 -5.58 12.03 -3.36
CA ARG A 69 -6.95 12.04 -3.87
C ARG A 69 -7.85 12.74 -2.87
N ARG A 70 -8.62 13.74 -3.31
CA ARG A 70 -9.56 14.47 -2.47
C ARG A 70 -10.98 13.97 -2.71
N HIS A 71 -11.66 13.67 -1.61
CA HIS A 71 -13.06 13.27 -1.61
C HIS A 71 -13.82 14.17 -0.63
N THR A 72 -15.03 14.55 -0.98
CA THR A 72 -15.95 15.28 -0.10
C THR A 72 -17.12 14.38 0.21
N ALA A 73 -17.42 14.19 1.49
CA ALA A 73 -18.63 13.51 1.95
C ALA A 73 -19.67 14.54 2.38
N GLU A 74 -20.86 14.49 1.80
CA GLU A 74 -22.01 15.27 2.22
C GLU A 74 -22.80 14.44 3.24
N ILE A 75 -22.90 14.96 4.46
CA ILE A 75 -23.57 14.27 5.57
C ILE A 75 -24.74 15.14 6.03
N GLU A 76 -25.94 14.58 5.95
CA GLU A 76 -27.15 15.25 6.47
C GLU A 76 -27.04 15.47 7.97
N ASN A 77 -27.46 16.66 8.43
CA ASN A 77 -27.44 17.04 9.84
C ASN A 77 -26.07 16.99 10.51
N LEU A 78 -25.00 17.16 9.74
CA LEU A 78 -23.64 17.24 10.30
C LEU A 78 -23.58 18.41 11.32
N PRO A 79 -23.06 18.18 12.54
CA PRO A 79 -22.85 19.26 13.50
C PRO A 79 -21.99 20.38 12.92
N PRO A 80 -22.34 21.67 13.11
CA PRO A 80 -21.59 22.78 12.51
C PRO A 80 -20.10 22.83 12.87
N ALA A 81 -19.71 22.22 13.98
CA ALA A 81 -18.29 22.12 14.37
C ALA A 81 -17.49 21.14 13.51
N LEU A 82 -18.15 20.23 12.80
CA LEU A 82 -17.52 19.25 11.90
C LEU A 82 -17.62 19.68 10.42
N GLU A 83 -18.30 20.78 10.12
CA GLU A 83 -18.36 21.29 8.75
C GLU A 83 -16.96 21.69 8.28
N GLY A 84 -16.54 21.18 7.11
CA GLY A 84 -15.19 21.40 6.58
C GLY A 84 -14.08 20.70 7.40
N PHE A 85 -14.41 19.69 8.21
CA PHE A 85 -13.40 18.90 8.92
C PHE A 85 -12.63 18.02 7.93
N GLU A 86 -11.32 18.28 7.79
CA GLU A 86 -10.45 17.53 6.89
C GLU A 86 -9.63 16.49 7.65
N PHE A 87 -9.62 15.28 7.13
CA PHE A 87 -8.73 14.23 7.61
C PHE A 87 -8.03 13.53 6.44
N VAL A 88 -6.90 12.91 6.72
CA VAL A 88 -6.18 12.06 5.77
C VAL A 88 -6.39 10.60 6.16
N GLN A 89 -6.76 9.79 5.18
CA GLN A 89 -6.73 8.33 5.30
C GLN A 89 -5.53 7.79 4.52
N LEU A 90 -4.75 6.94 5.18
CA LEU A 90 -3.72 6.09 4.61
C LEU A 90 -4.19 4.64 4.71
N SER A 91 -3.96 3.85 3.68
CA SER A 91 -4.26 2.42 3.67
C SER A 91 -3.17 1.68 2.92
N ASP A 92 -2.96 0.41 3.29
CA ASP A 92 -2.09 -0.50 2.52
C ASP A 92 -0.69 0.08 2.27
N LEU A 93 -0.06 0.58 3.32
CA LEU A 93 1.27 1.20 3.23
C LEU A 93 2.35 0.19 2.85
N HIS A 94 2.22 -1.07 3.29
CA HIS A 94 3.09 -2.19 2.95
C HIS A 94 4.58 -1.82 2.93
N ALA A 95 5.07 -1.15 3.98
CA ALA A 95 6.51 -0.91 4.13
C ALA A 95 7.27 -2.23 3.98
N SER A 96 8.12 -2.33 2.97
CA SER A 96 8.65 -3.61 2.48
C SER A 96 10.07 -3.46 1.90
N ALA A 97 10.56 -4.50 1.24
CA ALA A 97 11.84 -4.44 0.53
C ALA A 97 11.82 -3.47 -0.67
N LEU A 98 10.65 -3.12 -1.18
CA LEU A 98 10.45 -2.16 -2.28
C LEU A 98 10.07 -0.77 -1.74
N LEU A 99 9.19 -0.72 -0.75
CA LEU A 99 8.70 0.50 -0.11
C LEU A 99 9.48 0.74 1.18
N THR A 100 10.68 1.26 1.02
CA THR A 100 11.66 1.41 2.11
C THR A 100 11.55 2.76 2.82
N GLU A 101 12.39 3.02 3.82
CA GLU A 101 12.42 4.27 4.60
C GLU A 101 12.27 5.56 3.74
N PRO A 102 12.97 5.74 2.60
CA PRO A 102 12.81 6.94 1.78
C PRO A 102 11.39 7.12 1.24
N TRP A 103 10.71 6.03 0.89
CA TRP A 103 9.32 6.07 0.45
C TRP A 103 8.40 6.48 1.60
N SER A 104 8.53 5.83 2.77
CA SER A 104 7.75 6.18 3.96
C SER A 104 7.94 7.64 4.36
N ARG A 105 9.16 8.16 4.26
CA ARG A 105 9.48 9.58 4.51
C ARG A 105 8.77 10.49 3.52
N ALA A 106 8.77 10.17 2.23
CA ALA A 106 8.08 10.94 1.21
C ALA A 106 6.55 10.94 1.42
N VAL A 107 5.97 9.81 1.89
CA VAL A 107 4.55 9.75 2.28
C VAL A 107 4.28 10.69 3.45
N VAL A 108 5.09 10.62 4.51
CA VAL A 108 4.95 11.47 5.72
C VAL A 108 5.06 12.95 5.37
N GLU A 109 6.04 13.34 4.58
CA GLU A 109 6.22 14.73 4.14
C GLU A 109 4.99 15.23 3.36
N ARG A 110 4.47 14.40 2.45
CA ARG A 110 3.27 14.71 1.67
C ARG A 110 2.03 14.87 2.54
N VAL A 111 1.83 13.96 3.50
CA VAL A 111 0.70 14.01 4.45
C VAL A 111 0.80 15.24 5.34
N ASN A 112 1.97 15.51 5.92
CA ASN A 112 2.16 16.66 6.80
C ASN A 112 2.00 18.00 6.07
N ALA A 113 2.36 18.06 4.76
CA ALA A 113 2.13 19.25 3.93
C ALA A 113 0.64 19.59 3.76
N LEU A 114 -0.26 18.61 3.88
CA LEU A 114 -1.71 18.81 3.86
C LEU A 114 -2.26 19.42 5.15
N ARG A 115 -1.49 19.37 6.25
CA ARG A 115 -1.87 19.85 7.59
C ARG A 115 -3.23 19.28 8.04
N PRO A 116 -3.43 17.96 8.00
CA PRO A 116 -4.71 17.36 8.34
C PRO A 116 -5.05 17.58 9.81
N LYS A 117 -6.33 17.67 10.14
CA LYS A 117 -6.80 17.70 11.51
C LYS A 117 -6.70 16.34 12.19
N LEU A 118 -6.85 15.26 11.43
CA LEU A 118 -6.81 13.88 11.88
C LEU A 118 -6.13 13.02 10.82
N ILE A 119 -5.36 12.01 11.23
CA ILE A 119 -4.80 11.00 10.33
C ILE A 119 -5.33 9.64 10.75
N LEU A 120 -5.85 8.88 9.78
CA LEU A 120 -6.34 7.52 9.94
C LEU A 120 -5.49 6.57 9.10
N ILE A 121 -5.03 5.46 9.68
CA ILE A 121 -4.29 4.41 8.98
C ILE A 121 -5.08 3.12 9.09
N THR A 122 -5.63 2.64 7.97
CA THR A 122 -6.58 1.52 7.95
C THR A 122 -5.88 0.19 7.64
N GLY A 123 -4.86 -0.14 8.46
CA GLY A 123 -4.15 -1.43 8.43
C GLY A 123 -3.08 -1.56 7.35
N ASP A 124 -2.49 -2.73 7.31
CA ASP A 124 -1.44 -3.14 6.37
C ASP A 124 -0.27 -2.15 6.32
N PHE A 125 0.29 -1.89 7.50
CA PHE A 125 1.42 -0.97 7.65
C PHE A 125 2.70 -1.52 7.02
N VAL A 126 2.88 -2.87 7.06
CA VAL A 126 4.19 -3.46 6.80
C VAL A 126 4.13 -4.90 6.30
N ASP A 127 5.13 -5.25 5.47
CA ASP A 127 5.38 -6.61 5.01
C ASP A 127 6.70 -7.14 5.60
N GLY A 128 6.61 -8.09 6.55
CA GLY A 128 7.77 -8.76 7.14
C GLY A 128 7.90 -8.59 8.65
N THR A 129 9.06 -8.93 9.18
CA THR A 129 9.33 -8.89 10.64
C THR A 129 9.82 -7.52 11.11
N VAL A 130 9.63 -7.20 12.39
CA VAL A 130 10.13 -5.96 13.00
C VAL A 130 11.63 -5.81 12.78
N GLU A 131 12.42 -6.85 13.00
CA GLU A 131 13.87 -6.84 12.81
C GLU A 131 14.30 -6.33 11.42
N ARG A 132 13.54 -6.70 10.40
CA ARG A 132 13.85 -6.35 9.00
C ARG A 132 13.30 -5.01 8.55
N ARG A 133 12.17 -4.56 9.17
CA ARG A 133 11.36 -3.47 8.64
C ARG A 133 11.17 -2.28 9.58
N GLU A 134 11.67 -2.36 10.82
CA GLU A 134 11.50 -1.25 11.77
C GLU A 134 12.03 0.10 11.25
N ARG A 135 13.10 0.06 10.44
CA ARG A 135 13.65 1.27 9.81
C ARG A 135 12.72 1.83 8.74
N ASP A 136 12.02 0.94 8.01
CA ASP A 136 11.15 1.34 6.91
C ASP A 136 9.86 2.00 7.42
N VAL A 137 9.39 1.64 8.62
CA VAL A 137 8.22 2.26 9.27
C VAL A 137 8.58 3.44 10.19
N ALA A 138 9.84 3.60 10.56
CA ALA A 138 10.29 4.64 11.50
C ALA A 138 9.82 6.06 11.13
N PRO A 139 9.78 6.49 9.84
CA PRO A 139 9.30 7.82 9.47
C PRO A 139 7.85 8.11 9.89
N PHE A 140 7.00 7.09 10.07
CA PHE A 140 5.60 7.32 10.47
C PHE A 140 5.47 7.96 11.86
N ALA A 141 6.51 7.92 12.69
CA ALA A 141 6.58 8.68 13.94
C ALA A 141 6.52 10.20 13.74
N ASP A 142 6.83 10.66 12.52
CA ASP A 142 6.82 12.08 12.17
C ASP A 142 5.49 12.57 11.60
N LEU A 143 4.45 11.72 11.53
CA LEU A 143 3.10 12.13 11.17
C LEU A 143 2.54 13.12 12.20
N ARG A 144 1.89 14.19 11.73
CA ARG A 144 1.36 15.27 12.58
C ARG A 144 -0.08 15.58 12.22
N ALA A 145 -0.96 15.54 13.23
CA ALA A 145 -2.34 15.96 13.13
C ALA A 145 -2.85 16.51 14.47
N GLU A 146 -3.74 17.48 14.44
CA GLU A 146 -4.29 18.14 15.64
C GLU A 146 -4.96 17.15 16.59
N TYR A 147 -5.79 16.24 16.03
CA TYR A 147 -6.49 15.19 16.78
C TYR A 147 -5.74 13.85 16.80
N GLY A 148 -4.48 13.87 16.36
CA GLY A 148 -3.56 12.74 16.42
C GLY A 148 -3.63 11.80 15.24
N VAL A 149 -2.84 10.73 15.33
CA VAL A 149 -2.74 9.66 14.36
C VAL A 149 -3.35 8.40 14.96
N TRP A 150 -4.31 7.83 14.26
CA TRP A 150 -5.04 6.66 14.70
C TRP A 150 -4.99 5.58 13.62
N GLY A 151 -5.06 4.34 14.03
CA GLY A 151 -5.10 3.23 13.09
C GLY A 151 -5.89 2.04 13.60
N CYS A 152 -6.11 1.09 12.73
CA CYS A 152 -6.51 -0.26 13.06
C CYS A 152 -5.53 -1.25 12.43
N GLU A 153 -5.59 -2.50 12.82
CA GLU A 153 -4.80 -3.56 12.20
C GLU A 153 -5.37 -3.94 10.83
N GLY A 154 -4.51 -4.41 9.93
CA GLY A 154 -4.89 -5.10 8.71
C GLY A 154 -4.51 -6.57 8.77
N ASN A 155 -4.67 -7.29 7.67
CA ASN A 155 -4.33 -8.70 7.63
C ASN A 155 -2.82 -8.97 7.60
N HIS A 156 -2.01 -8.05 7.09
CA HIS A 156 -0.55 -8.22 6.98
C HIS A 156 0.15 -8.22 8.32
N GLU A 157 -0.33 -7.49 9.30
CA GLU A 157 0.20 -7.53 10.66
C GLU A 157 0.11 -8.92 11.28
N HIS A 158 -0.88 -9.75 10.87
CA HIS A 158 -1.06 -11.10 11.38
C HIS A 158 -0.11 -12.15 10.80
N TYR A 159 0.51 -11.88 9.64
CA TYR A 159 1.39 -12.84 8.96
C TYR A 159 2.80 -12.94 9.56
N GLY A 160 3.16 -12.04 10.45
CA GLY A 160 4.48 -11.99 11.09
C GLY A 160 4.40 -11.90 12.60
N ASP A 161 5.26 -11.07 13.17
CA ASP A 161 5.38 -10.83 14.61
C ASP A 161 4.31 -9.84 15.10
N TYR A 162 3.05 -10.25 15.04
CA TYR A 162 1.89 -9.39 15.33
C TYR A 162 2.05 -8.54 16.59
N GLU A 163 2.35 -9.19 17.73
CA GLU A 163 2.47 -8.47 19.02
C GLU A 163 3.64 -7.48 19.03
N ALA A 164 4.73 -7.83 18.36
CA ALA A 164 5.86 -6.92 18.22
C ALA A 164 5.52 -5.74 17.29
N TRP A 165 4.78 -5.99 16.21
CA TRP A 165 4.30 -4.92 15.33
C TRP A 165 3.32 -3.99 16.02
N MET A 166 2.35 -4.52 16.78
CA MET A 166 1.41 -3.67 17.50
C MET A 166 2.15 -2.75 18.49
N ARG A 167 3.08 -3.30 19.28
CA ARG A 167 3.92 -2.48 20.16
C ARG A 167 4.76 -1.45 19.40
N LYS A 168 5.31 -1.83 18.24
CA LYS A 168 6.13 -0.91 17.45
C LYS A 168 5.31 0.22 16.86
N ILE A 169 4.14 -0.06 16.30
CA ILE A 169 3.22 0.95 15.73
C ILE A 169 2.77 1.93 16.83
N GLU A 170 2.40 1.42 18.01
CA GLU A 170 2.05 2.27 19.14
C GLU A 170 3.23 3.13 19.63
N ALA A 171 4.46 2.56 19.64
CA ALA A 171 5.68 3.31 19.96
C ALA A 171 6.02 4.42 18.97
N LEU A 172 5.51 4.35 17.71
CA LEU A 172 5.60 5.43 16.71
C LEU A 172 4.58 6.56 16.97
N GLY A 173 3.76 6.46 18.05
CA GLY A 173 2.74 7.45 18.40
C GLY A 173 1.41 7.25 17.67
N ILE A 174 1.22 6.13 16.99
CA ILE A 174 -0.04 5.77 16.32
C ILE A 174 -0.92 5.01 17.32
N ARG A 175 -2.11 5.53 17.58
CA ARG A 175 -3.07 4.93 18.51
C ARG A 175 -3.90 3.87 17.79
N VAL A 176 -3.69 2.59 18.11
CA VAL A 176 -4.36 1.49 17.42
C VAL A 176 -5.67 1.14 18.11
N LEU A 177 -6.78 1.20 17.39
CA LEU A 177 -8.10 0.77 17.86
C LEU A 177 -8.35 -0.67 17.37
N ARG A 178 -8.65 -1.55 18.34
CA ARG A 178 -8.92 -2.99 18.10
C ARG A 178 -10.21 -3.36 18.82
N ASN A 179 -11.31 -3.48 18.08
CA ASN A 179 -12.66 -3.59 18.64
C ASN A 179 -12.90 -2.55 19.73
N ALA A 180 -12.50 -1.34 19.46
CA ALA A 180 -12.54 -0.23 20.41
C ALA A 180 -12.90 1.07 19.71
N HIS A 181 -13.39 2.04 20.49
CA HIS A 181 -13.65 3.39 20.02
C HIS A 181 -13.02 4.43 20.93
N THR A 182 -12.97 5.64 20.44
CA THR A 182 -12.66 6.85 21.21
C THR A 182 -13.58 7.98 20.74
N VAL A 183 -13.84 8.92 21.63
CA VAL A 183 -14.63 10.12 21.28
C VAL A 183 -13.67 11.31 21.30
N LEU A 184 -13.59 11.99 20.17
CA LEU A 184 -12.81 13.20 19.98
C LEU A 184 -13.74 14.41 20.13
N GLU A 185 -13.37 15.38 20.95
CA GLU A 185 -14.05 16.65 21.02
C GLU A 185 -13.42 17.59 19.96
N VAL A 186 -14.15 17.78 18.86
CA VAL A 186 -13.70 18.62 17.75
C VAL A 186 -14.24 20.04 17.96
N LYS A 187 -13.36 21.03 17.81
CA LYS A 187 -13.70 22.46 17.88
C LYS A 187 -13.42 23.13 16.54
N ASN A 188 -14.35 23.94 16.11
CA ASN A 188 -14.13 24.80 14.94
C ASN A 188 -13.55 26.17 15.33
N PRO A 189 -13.09 26.99 14.38
CA PRO A 189 -12.54 28.33 14.65
C PRO A 189 -13.53 29.29 15.32
N GLU A 190 -14.85 29.03 15.21
CA GLU A 190 -15.91 29.83 15.82
C GLU A 190 -16.18 29.44 17.28
N GLY A 191 -15.45 28.44 17.81
CA GLY A 191 -15.59 27.96 19.19
C GLY A 191 -16.74 26.99 19.42
N LYS A 192 -17.45 26.54 18.36
CA LYS A 192 -18.45 25.47 18.45
C LYS A 192 -17.73 24.14 18.60
N SER A 193 -18.25 23.25 19.44
CA SER A 193 -17.71 21.88 19.61
C SER A 193 -18.71 20.81 19.18
N ALA A 194 -18.20 19.67 18.77
CA ALA A 194 -18.96 18.46 18.52
C ALA A 194 -18.13 17.23 18.87
N GLN A 195 -18.81 16.15 19.18
CA GLN A 195 -18.18 14.86 19.43
C GLN A 195 -18.08 14.09 18.11
N LEU A 196 -16.88 13.54 17.84
CA LEU A 196 -16.60 12.62 16.74
C LEU A 196 -16.19 11.28 17.33
N CYS A 197 -17.06 10.27 17.19
CA CYS A 197 -16.71 8.91 17.58
C CYS A 197 -15.84 8.27 16.48
N LEU A 198 -14.63 7.89 16.85
CA LEU A 198 -13.70 7.15 16.01
C LEU A 198 -13.62 5.72 16.51
N ALA A 199 -13.90 4.75 15.63
CA ALA A 199 -13.94 3.34 15.97
C ALA A 199 -13.03 2.53 15.05
N GLY A 200 -12.36 1.50 15.58
CA GLY A 200 -11.55 0.55 14.85
C GLY A 200 -11.94 -0.88 15.19
N LEU A 201 -12.09 -1.70 14.15
CA LEU A 201 -12.36 -3.13 14.26
C LEU A 201 -11.07 -3.91 14.10
N CYS A 202 -11.02 -5.11 14.69
CA CYS A 202 -10.02 -6.11 14.36
C CYS A 202 -10.21 -6.62 12.93
N ASP A 203 -9.13 -7.10 12.32
CA ASP A 203 -9.21 -7.70 10.98
C ASP A 203 -9.83 -9.11 11.04
N PRO A 204 -10.70 -9.51 10.08
CA PRO A 204 -11.27 -10.85 10.04
C PRO A 204 -10.23 -11.98 9.92
N MET A 205 -9.03 -11.68 9.37
CA MET A 205 -7.93 -12.65 9.28
C MET A 205 -7.41 -13.09 10.65
N ALA A 206 -7.61 -12.27 11.70
CA ALA A 206 -7.26 -12.57 13.09
C ALA A 206 -7.72 -13.97 13.53
N ALA A 207 -8.89 -14.42 13.05
CA ALA A 207 -9.43 -15.74 13.34
C ALA A 207 -8.50 -16.89 12.96
N ARG A 208 -7.78 -16.79 11.83
CA ARG A 208 -6.83 -17.82 11.39
C ARG A 208 -5.65 -18.01 12.33
N PHE A 209 -5.39 -17.00 13.15
CA PHE A 209 -4.29 -16.98 14.10
C PHE A 209 -4.76 -17.10 15.55
N GLY A 210 -6.05 -17.46 15.77
CA GLY A 210 -6.63 -17.60 17.10
C GLY A 210 -6.73 -16.28 17.86
N ARG A 211 -6.79 -15.15 17.16
CA ARG A 211 -6.93 -13.81 17.73
C ARG A 211 -8.37 -13.32 17.64
N GLU A 212 -8.63 -12.18 18.28
CA GLU A 212 -9.97 -11.61 18.38
C GLU A 212 -10.51 -11.19 17.01
N MET A 213 -11.75 -11.62 16.73
CA MET A 213 -12.49 -11.29 15.51
C MET A 213 -13.13 -9.90 15.61
N PRO A 214 -13.52 -9.27 14.47
CA PRO A 214 -14.32 -8.05 14.48
C PRO A 214 -15.57 -8.21 15.36
N ASN A 215 -15.79 -7.25 16.24
CA ASN A 215 -16.93 -7.26 17.15
C ASN A 215 -17.52 -5.85 17.31
N LEU A 216 -18.63 -5.58 16.60
CA LEU A 216 -19.29 -4.28 16.61
C LEU A 216 -19.87 -3.93 18.00
N GLU A 217 -20.46 -4.89 18.71
CA GLU A 217 -21.04 -4.63 20.03
C GLU A 217 -19.96 -4.17 21.02
N LYS A 218 -18.83 -4.88 21.05
CA LYS A 218 -17.67 -4.51 21.86
C LYS A 218 -17.12 -3.15 21.45
N THR A 219 -17.01 -2.91 20.14
CA THR A 219 -16.44 -1.68 19.59
C THR A 219 -17.20 -0.44 20.04
N PHE A 220 -18.51 -0.51 20.08
CA PHE A 220 -19.36 0.64 20.44
C PHE A 220 -19.93 0.55 21.86
N ALA A 221 -19.48 -0.38 22.68
CA ALA A 221 -19.91 -0.46 24.08
C ALA A 221 -19.57 0.82 24.84
N GLY A 222 -20.59 1.56 25.26
CA GLY A 222 -20.46 2.82 25.98
C GLY A 222 -20.14 4.06 25.12
N ALA A 223 -20.31 3.96 23.80
CA ALA A 223 -20.17 5.09 22.87
C ALA A 223 -21.30 6.10 23.00
#